data_1b98723e8fe69fae20ad94b400f0d3fe
#
_entry.id   1b98723e8fe69fae20ad94b400f0d3fe
#
_cell.length_a   1.000
_cell.length_b   1.000
_cell.length_c   1.000
_cell.angle_alpha   90.00
_cell.angle_beta   90.00
_cell.angle_gamma   90.00
#
_symmetry.space_group_name_H-M   'P 1'
#
loop_
_entity.id
_entity.type
_entity.pdbx_description
1 polymer ?
#
loop_
_entity_poly.entity_id
_entity_poly.type
_entity_poly.pdbx_seq_one_letter_code
_entity_poly.pdbx_strand_id
1 'polypeptide(L)'
;MNPRLSLLQPYPFERLRQLFADITPNPDYAPISLGIGEPKHPTPPFIQQALCDATMGQPGLAGYPATLGEPALRQACADWMQRRYGVTVDPATQVLSVNGSREALFAIAQTVIDPAGEAIVLCPNPFYQIYEGAALLAGATPWYAPSVPERNFAVDWDSVPEDVWQRTRLIYVCSPGNPTGAVMSLDEWQKLFDLSDRYGFVIASDECYSEIWFRDQAPLGGLEAAQKLGRNDFRNLLM
;
A
#
# COMPACT_ATOMS: atom_id res chain seq x y z
N MET A 1 -26.73 12.89 2.92
CA MET A 1 -25.34 12.60 3.38
C MET A 1 -25.10 11.13 3.11
N ASN A 2 -23.88 10.75 2.76
CA ASN A 2 -23.57 9.34 2.49
C ASN A 2 -23.76 8.49 3.77
N PRO A 3 -24.68 7.51 3.79
CA PRO A 3 -24.95 6.72 5.00
C PRO A 3 -23.76 5.89 5.46
N ARG A 4 -22.80 5.60 4.57
CA ARG A 4 -21.60 4.83 4.89
C ARG A 4 -20.63 5.57 5.81
N LEU A 5 -20.76 6.89 5.96
CA LEU A 5 -19.93 7.66 6.90
C LEU A 5 -20.11 7.19 8.35
N SER A 6 -21.27 6.66 8.71
CA SER A 6 -21.52 6.12 10.04
C SER A 6 -20.83 4.81 10.33
N LEU A 7 -20.28 4.14 9.30
CA LEU A 7 -19.53 2.89 9.42
C LEU A 7 -18.06 3.13 9.75
N LEU A 8 -17.55 4.35 9.50
CA LEU A 8 -16.15 4.69 9.74
C LEU A 8 -15.86 4.70 11.25
N GLN A 9 -14.74 4.10 11.61
CA GLN A 9 -14.23 4.13 12.99
C GLN A 9 -13.37 5.38 13.23
N PRO A 10 -13.32 5.89 14.47
CA PRO A 10 -12.41 6.97 14.83
C PRO A 10 -10.96 6.59 14.52
N TYR A 11 -10.19 7.58 14.08
CA TYR A 11 -8.77 7.38 13.75
C TYR A 11 -8.00 6.80 14.94
N PRO A 12 -7.24 5.70 14.80
CA PRO A 12 -6.64 4.98 15.91
C PRO A 12 -5.74 5.83 16.80
N PHE A 13 -4.94 6.73 16.21
CA PHE A 13 -4.07 7.63 16.99
C PHE A 13 -4.85 8.69 17.78
N GLU A 14 -6.02 9.11 17.29
CA GLU A 14 -6.91 9.98 18.05
C GLU A 14 -7.50 9.26 19.26
N ARG A 15 -7.90 8.00 19.11
CA ARG A 15 -8.33 7.15 20.23
C ARG A 15 -7.20 6.96 21.25
N LEU A 16 -5.98 6.73 20.78
CA LEU A 16 -4.81 6.58 21.63
C LEU A 16 -4.52 7.88 22.39
N ARG A 17 -4.60 9.03 21.73
CA ARG A 17 -4.43 10.34 22.36
C ARG A 17 -5.46 10.59 23.46
N GLN A 18 -6.72 10.23 23.22
CA GLN A 18 -7.79 10.34 24.22
C GLN A 18 -7.55 9.40 25.40
N LEU A 19 -7.07 8.19 25.16
CA LEU A 19 -6.77 7.22 26.22
C LEU A 19 -5.66 7.70 27.17
N PHE A 20 -4.74 8.52 26.68
CA PHE A 20 -3.62 9.06 27.46
C PHE A 20 -3.84 10.50 27.93
N ALA A 21 -5.01 11.10 27.67
CA ALA A 21 -5.25 12.51 27.95
C ALA A 21 -5.08 12.90 29.44
N ASP A 22 -5.45 11.99 30.32
CA ASP A 22 -5.38 12.20 31.79
C ASP A 22 -4.09 11.67 32.44
N ILE A 23 -3.14 11.17 31.65
CA ILE A 23 -1.90 10.61 32.13
C ILE A 23 -0.83 11.71 32.20
N THR A 24 -0.34 12.00 33.39
CA THR A 24 0.81 12.88 33.59
C THR A 24 2.09 12.05 33.62
N PRO A 25 3.02 12.23 32.66
CA PRO A 25 4.29 11.53 32.67
C PRO A 25 5.11 11.85 33.92
N ASN A 26 5.94 10.88 34.33
CA ASN A 26 6.89 11.13 35.42
C ASN A 26 7.90 12.20 34.95
N PRO A 27 8.03 13.35 35.69
CA PRO A 27 8.90 14.45 35.31
C PRO A 27 10.40 14.12 35.35
N ASP A 28 10.79 13.05 36.08
CA ASP A 28 12.21 12.64 36.17
C ASP A 28 12.75 11.96 34.93
N TYR A 29 11.88 11.61 33.96
CA TYR A 29 12.26 10.93 32.73
C TYR A 29 11.83 11.71 31.50
N ALA A 30 12.75 11.86 30.53
CA ALA A 30 12.39 12.39 29.22
C ALA A 30 11.53 11.39 28.45
N PRO A 31 10.42 11.82 27.84
CA PRO A 31 9.58 10.92 27.04
C PRO A 31 10.32 10.35 25.83
N ILE A 32 10.21 9.05 25.62
CA ILE A 32 10.68 8.35 24.41
C ILE A 32 9.46 7.93 23.62
N SER A 33 9.22 8.56 22.47
CA SER A 33 8.08 8.23 21.61
C SER A 33 8.43 7.05 20.71
N LEU A 34 7.68 5.95 20.88
CA LEU A 34 7.72 4.77 20.01
C LEU A 34 6.40 4.55 19.24
N GLY A 35 5.52 5.56 19.25
CA GLY A 35 4.16 5.45 18.73
C GLY A 35 4.06 5.54 17.20
N ILE A 36 5.03 6.19 16.54
CA ILE A 36 5.03 6.35 15.08
C ILE A 36 6.40 5.95 14.56
N GLY A 37 6.42 5.00 13.63
CA GLY A 37 7.61 4.60 12.88
C GLY A 37 7.80 5.54 11.70
N GLU A 38 8.65 6.55 11.85
CA GLU A 38 9.02 7.47 10.76
C GLU A 38 10.53 7.71 10.73
N PRO A 39 11.14 7.88 9.54
CA PRO A 39 12.53 8.29 9.43
C PRO A 39 12.71 9.71 10.01
N LYS A 40 13.74 9.89 10.87
CA LYS A 40 14.06 11.20 11.47
C LYS A 40 15.42 11.75 11.04
N HIS A 41 16.07 11.10 10.08
CA HIS A 41 17.29 11.59 9.48
C HIS A 41 17.01 12.80 8.60
N PRO A 42 17.91 13.81 8.57
CA PRO A 42 17.75 14.95 7.69
C PRO A 42 17.75 14.50 6.22
N THR A 43 16.93 15.17 5.41
CA THR A 43 16.93 14.94 3.96
C THR A 43 18.31 15.24 3.38
N PRO A 44 18.89 14.37 2.56
CA PRO A 44 20.19 14.62 1.93
C PRO A 44 20.22 15.95 1.15
N PRO A 45 21.32 16.73 1.25
CA PRO A 45 21.39 18.05 0.63
C PRO A 45 21.14 18.06 -0.89
N PHE A 46 21.55 17.01 -1.61
CA PHE A 46 21.34 16.94 -3.05
C PHE A 46 19.86 16.83 -3.44
N ILE A 47 19.02 16.21 -2.59
CA ILE A 47 17.57 16.14 -2.81
C ILE A 47 16.95 17.53 -2.60
N GLN A 48 17.35 18.21 -1.53
CA GLN A 48 16.89 19.59 -1.25
C GLN A 48 17.28 20.53 -2.39
N GLN A 49 18.53 20.42 -2.88
CA GLN A 49 19.01 21.23 -3.99
C GLN A 49 18.22 20.96 -5.27
N ALA A 50 17.99 19.67 -5.60
CA ALA A 50 17.20 19.30 -6.77
C ALA A 50 15.78 19.86 -6.73
N LEU A 51 15.15 19.88 -5.54
CA LEU A 51 13.82 20.48 -5.36
C LEU A 51 13.87 22.00 -5.58
N CYS A 52 14.87 22.69 -5.01
CA CYS A 52 15.06 24.13 -5.21
C CYS A 52 15.29 24.47 -6.69
N ASP A 53 16.16 23.74 -7.37
CA ASP A 53 16.46 23.93 -8.79
C ASP A 53 15.21 23.75 -9.66
N ALA A 54 14.41 22.71 -9.38
CA ALA A 54 13.18 22.44 -10.11
C ALA A 54 12.10 23.52 -9.89
N THR A 55 11.97 24.05 -8.67
CA THR A 55 10.98 25.09 -8.36
C THR A 55 11.38 26.47 -8.84
N MET A 56 12.67 26.79 -8.87
CA MET A 56 13.22 28.08 -9.33
C MET A 56 13.52 28.09 -10.82
N GLY A 57 13.60 26.93 -11.46
CA GLY A 57 13.84 26.81 -12.90
C GLY A 57 12.61 27.15 -13.75
N GLN A 58 12.81 27.16 -15.09
CA GLN A 58 11.73 27.41 -16.04
C GLN A 58 11.27 26.06 -16.61
N PRO A 59 9.94 25.77 -16.60
CA PRO A 59 8.83 26.63 -16.20
C PRO A 59 8.57 26.75 -14.68
N GLY A 60 9.32 26.05 -13.81
CA GLY A 60 9.13 26.07 -12.37
C GLY A 60 7.70 25.64 -11.99
N LEU A 61 7.03 26.46 -11.16
CA LEU A 61 5.64 26.24 -10.71
C LEU A 61 4.61 26.98 -11.55
N ALA A 62 4.93 27.36 -12.80
CA ALA A 62 4.12 28.27 -13.61
C ALA A 62 2.88 27.65 -14.26
N GLY A 63 2.71 26.33 -14.22
CA GLY A 63 1.60 25.63 -14.88
C GLY A 63 1.07 24.42 -14.12
N TYR A 64 -0.07 23.91 -14.61
CA TYR A 64 -0.60 22.65 -14.13
C TYR A 64 0.24 21.47 -14.64
N PRO A 65 0.42 20.42 -13.82
CA PRO A 65 1.07 19.20 -14.29
C PRO A 65 0.18 18.46 -15.31
N ALA A 66 0.80 17.62 -16.13
CA ALA A 66 0.06 16.71 -16.99
C ALA A 66 -0.81 15.73 -16.16
N THR A 67 -2.00 15.40 -16.65
CA THR A 67 -2.95 14.50 -15.93
C THR A 67 -2.34 13.14 -15.57
N LEU A 68 -1.52 12.57 -16.45
CA LEU A 68 -0.82 11.31 -16.21
C LEU A 68 0.49 11.49 -15.41
N GLY A 69 0.84 12.71 -15.04
CA GLY A 69 2.14 13.05 -14.50
C GLY A 69 3.20 13.28 -15.59
N GLU A 70 4.26 13.97 -15.21
CA GLU A 70 5.34 14.32 -16.15
C GLU A 70 6.00 13.06 -16.72
N PRO A 71 6.24 12.99 -18.04
CA PRO A 71 6.89 11.84 -18.68
C PRO A 71 8.25 11.50 -18.05
N ALA A 72 9.04 12.50 -17.67
CA ALA A 72 10.34 12.29 -17.03
C ALA A 72 10.21 11.60 -15.66
N LEU A 73 9.17 11.93 -14.88
CA LEU A 73 8.90 11.25 -13.60
C LEU A 73 8.50 9.80 -13.82
N ARG A 74 7.59 9.54 -14.77
CA ARG A 74 7.16 8.17 -15.08
C ARG A 74 8.31 7.31 -15.62
N GLN A 75 9.19 7.89 -16.44
CA GLN A 75 10.40 7.22 -16.90
C GLN A 75 11.34 6.91 -15.73
N ALA A 76 11.58 7.87 -14.82
CA ALA A 76 12.43 7.65 -13.65
C ALA A 76 11.88 6.53 -12.73
N CYS A 77 10.55 6.41 -12.60
CA CYS A 77 9.91 5.30 -11.89
C CYS A 77 10.17 3.96 -12.60
N ALA A 78 10.00 3.90 -13.92
CA ALA A 78 10.26 2.69 -14.70
C ALA A 78 11.76 2.27 -14.61
N ASP A 79 12.67 3.22 -14.70
CA ASP A 79 14.11 2.98 -14.55
C ASP A 79 14.47 2.48 -13.14
N TRP A 80 13.76 2.98 -12.11
CA TRP A 80 13.94 2.50 -10.74
C TRP A 80 13.43 1.07 -10.59
N MET A 81 12.26 0.72 -11.14
CA MET A 81 11.74 -0.65 -11.17
C MET A 81 12.73 -1.62 -11.82
N GLN A 82 13.33 -1.21 -12.93
CA GLN A 82 14.34 -2.02 -13.61
C GLN A 82 15.58 -2.24 -12.74
N ARG A 83 16.08 -1.17 -12.09
CA ARG A 83 17.28 -1.29 -11.23
C ARG A 83 17.02 -2.11 -9.97
N ARG A 84 15.84 -1.91 -9.36
CA ARG A 84 15.52 -2.48 -8.05
C ARG A 84 15.02 -3.92 -8.13
N TYR A 85 14.16 -4.20 -9.10
CA TYR A 85 13.45 -5.47 -9.22
C TYR A 85 13.81 -6.25 -10.49
N GLY A 86 14.56 -5.66 -11.40
CA GLY A 86 14.80 -6.25 -12.73
C GLY A 86 13.56 -6.28 -13.62
N VAL A 87 12.51 -5.52 -13.26
CA VAL A 87 11.22 -5.50 -13.95
C VAL A 87 11.18 -4.36 -14.95
N THR A 88 10.80 -4.67 -16.19
CA THR A 88 10.55 -3.65 -17.23
C THR A 88 9.07 -3.32 -17.30
N VAL A 89 8.73 -2.05 -17.10
CA VAL A 89 7.37 -1.51 -17.27
C VAL A 89 7.37 -0.42 -18.33
N ASP A 90 6.26 -0.28 -19.05
CA ASP A 90 6.08 0.82 -19.99
C ASP A 90 5.68 2.10 -19.21
N PRO A 91 6.51 3.14 -19.20
CA PRO A 91 6.19 4.38 -18.48
C PRO A 91 4.98 5.12 -19.05
N ALA A 92 4.57 4.83 -20.30
CA ALA A 92 3.42 5.48 -20.91
C ALA A 92 2.08 4.89 -20.45
N THR A 93 2.03 3.59 -20.20
CA THR A 93 0.77 2.85 -19.96
C THR A 93 0.72 2.12 -18.63
N GLN A 94 1.86 1.90 -17.95
CA GLN A 94 1.94 1.12 -16.72
C GLN A 94 2.43 1.93 -15.50
N VAL A 95 2.69 3.23 -15.66
CA VAL A 95 3.08 4.11 -14.57
C VAL A 95 2.14 5.31 -14.51
N LEU A 96 1.50 5.50 -13.36
CA LEU A 96 0.62 6.62 -13.08
C LEU A 96 1.13 7.38 -11.86
N SER A 97 1.39 8.70 -12.03
CA SER A 97 1.73 9.57 -10.90
C SER A 97 0.48 9.90 -10.09
N VAL A 98 0.61 9.85 -8.78
CA VAL A 98 -0.46 10.14 -7.81
C VAL A 98 0.00 11.13 -6.74
N ASN A 99 -0.94 11.75 -6.03
CA ASN A 99 -0.64 12.68 -4.93
C ASN A 99 -0.33 11.96 -3.61
N GLY A 100 0.41 10.88 -3.68
CA GLY A 100 0.78 10.03 -2.56
C GLY A 100 0.08 8.67 -2.60
N SER A 101 0.76 7.65 -2.07
CA SER A 101 0.26 6.27 -2.04
C SER A 101 -1.03 6.12 -1.22
N ARG A 102 -1.23 6.93 -0.19
CA ARG A 102 -2.46 6.93 0.61
C ARG A 102 -3.68 7.23 -0.26
N GLU A 103 -3.63 8.28 -1.08
CA GLU A 103 -4.69 8.64 -2.01
C GLU A 103 -4.89 7.57 -3.07
N ALA A 104 -3.82 6.97 -3.57
CA ALA A 104 -3.90 5.88 -4.55
C ALA A 104 -4.60 4.65 -3.95
N LEU A 105 -4.22 4.23 -2.75
CA LEU A 105 -4.84 3.11 -2.04
C LEU A 105 -6.32 3.37 -1.73
N PHE A 106 -6.70 4.63 -1.44
CA PHE A 106 -8.09 4.99 -1.29
C PHE A 106 -8.84 4.99 -2.62
N ALA A 107 -8.27 5.59 -3.66
CA ALA A 107 -8.92 5.77 -4.96
C ALA A 107 -9.09 4.45 -5.72
N ILE A 108 -8.19 3.48 -5.57
CA ILE A 108 -8.30 2.20 -6.27
C ILE A 108 -9.56 1.44 -5.87
N ALA A 109 -9.98 1.50 -4.60
CA ALA A 109 -11.24 0.89 -4.19
C ALA A 109 -12.45 1.55 -4.90
N GLN A 110 -12.42 2.89 -5.06
CA GLN A 110 -13.47 3.61 -5.80
C GLN A 110 -13.50 3.23 -7.28
N THR A 111 -12.38 2.79 -7.84
CA THR A 111 -12.24 2.42 -9.25
C THR A 111 -12.68 0.98 -9.51
N VAL A 112 -12.39 0.07 -8.57
CA VAL A 112 -12.58 -1.37 -8.74
C VAL A 112 -13.96 -1.84 -8.27
N ILE A 113 -14.51 -1.20 -7.23
CA ILE A 113 -15.73 -1.66 -6.56
C ILE A 113 -16.98 -1.11 -7.26
N ASP A 114 -17.88 -2.00 -7.64
CA ASP A 114 -19.25 -1.65 -7.97
C ASP A 114 -20.07 -1.57 -6.67
N PRO A 115 -20.56 -0.37 -6.29
CA PRO A 115 -21.33 -0.18 -5.05
C PRO A 115 -22.71 -0.81 -5.08
N ALA A 116 -23.20 -1.22 -6.25
CA ALA A 116 -24.48 -1.93 -6.40
C ALA A 116 -24.36 -3.42 -6.11
N GLY A 117 -23.13 -3.95 -6.08
CA GLY A 117 -22.86 -5.36 -5.77
C GLY A 117 -22.60 -5.61 -4.27
N GLU A 118 -22.51 -6.88 -3.91
CA GLU A 118 -22.11 -7.32 -2.56
C GLU A 118 -20.59 -7.58 -2.47
N ALA A 119 -19.80 -6.63 -2.99
CA ALA A 119 -18.36 -6.76 -3.09
C ALA A 119 -17.69 -6.85 -1.71
N ILE A 120 -16.65 -7.65 -1.63
CA ILE A 120 -15.74 -7.72 -0.49
C ILE A 120 -14.39 -7.13 -0.88
N VAL A 121 -13.82 -6.34 0.04
CA VAL A 121 -12.41 -5.95 0.01
C VAL A 121 -11.71 -6.68 1.14
N LEU A 122 -10.73 -7.49 0.78
CA LEU A 122 -9.98 -8.29 1.73
C LEU A 122 -8.77 -7.51 2.24
N CYS A 123 -8.67 -7.39 3.57
CA CYS A 123 -7.59 -6.68 4.26
C CYS A 123 -6.81 -7.66 5.14
N PRO A 124 -5.47 -7.67 5.14
CA PRO A 124 -4.71 -8.39 6.16
C PRO A 124 -5.04 -7.81 7.54
N ASN A 125 -4.93 -8.59 8.60
CA ASN A 125 -5.14 -8.09 9.97
C ASN A 125 -3.97 -8.50 10.87
N PRO A 126 -3.19 -7.54 11.41
CA PRO A 126 -3.39 -6.09 11.40
C PRO A 126 -3.15 -5.43 10.03
N PHE A 127 -3.71 -4.22 9.83
CA PHE A 127 -3.69 -3.51 8.56
C PHE A 127 -3.55 -1.99 8.72
N TYR A 128 -3.25 -1.33 7.61
CA TYR A 128 -3.28 0.13 7.54
C TYR A 128 -4.75 0.58 7.37
N GLN A 129 -5.23 1.46 8.26
CA GLN A 129 -6.66 1.84 8.36
C GLN A 129 -7.27 2.41 7.08
N ILE A 130 -6.45 2.87 6.12
CA ILE A 130 -6.95 3.37 4.84
C ILE A 130 -7.68 2.30 4.04
N TYR A 131 -7.28 1.02 4.17
CA TYR A 131 -7.88 -0.08 3.42
C TYR A 131 -9.35 -0.28 3.81
N GLU A 132 -9.64 -0.28 5.11
CA GLU A 132 -11.00 -0.37 5.63
C GLU A 132 -11.83 0.84 5.20
N GLY A 133 -11.31 2.06 5.39
CA GLY A 133 -12.00 3.28 5.01
C GLY A 133 -12.30 3.34 3.50
N ALA A 134 -11.36 2.91 2.67
CA ALA A 134 -11.53 2.82 1.22
C ALA A 134 -12.63 1.81 0.85
N ALA A 135 -12.62 0.62 1.44
CA ALA A 135 -13.63 -0.41 1.23
C ALA A 135 -15.04 0.09 1.60
N LEU A 136 -15.21 0.60 2.81
CA LEU A 136 -16.50 1.08 3.31
C LEU A 136 -17.07 2.21 2.44
N LEU A 137 -16.26 3.21 2.09
CA LEU A 137 -16.75 4.34 1.30
C LEU A 137 -16.98 4.00 -0.17
N ALA A 138 -16.26 3.00 -0.70
CA ALA A 138 -16.54 2.44 -2.02
C ALA A 138 -17.84 1.60 -2.06
N GLY A 139 -18.37 1.20 -0.91
CA GLY A 139 -19.59 0.40 -0.82
C GLY A 139 -19.37 -1.10 -0.70
N ALA A 140 -18.14 -1.51 -0.46
CA ALA A 140 -17.80 -2.90 -0.18
C ALA A 140 -17.86 -3.22 1.32
N THR A 141 -17.89 -4.51 1.63
CA THR A 141 -17.72 -5.03 2.97
C THR A 141 -16.23 -5.37 3.17
N PRO A 142 -15.54 -4.75 4.15
CA PRO A 142 -14.19 -5.21 4.48
C PRO A 142 -14.25 -6.58 5.14
N TRP A 143 -13.36 -7.47 4.72
CA TRP A 143 -13.14 -8.78 5.35
C TRP A 143 -11.70 -8.88 5.83
N TYR A 144 -11.47 -9.35 7.05
CA TYR A 144 -10.16 -9.28 7.69
C TYR A 144 -9.52 -10.65 7.72
N ALA A 145 -8.44 -10.83 6.96
CA ALA A 145 -7.64 -12.06 6.93
C ALA A 145 -6.57 -12.00 8.03
N PRO A 146 -6.57 -12.90 9.01
CA PRO A 146 -5.63 -12.83 10.12
C PRO A 146 -4.20 -13.13 9.67
N SER A 147 -3.26 -12.33 10.16
CA SER A 147 -1.83 -12.61 10.12
C SER A 147 -1.43 -13.28 11.42
N VAL A 148 -0.95 -14.51 11.38
CA VAL A 148 -0.75 -15.33 12.57
C VAL A 148 0.73 -15.50 12.92
N PRO A 149 1.11 -15.42 14.21
CA PRO A 149 2.50 -15.55 14.66
C PRO A 149 3.14 -16.88 14.23
N GLU A 150 2.38 -17.96 14.22
CA GLU A 150 2.83 -19.32 13.86
C GLU A 150 3.30 -19.40 12.40
N ARG A 151 2.86 -18.48 11.56
CA ARG A 151 3.28 -18.33 10.15
C ARG A 151 4.20 -17.12 9.94
N ASN A 152 4.89 -16.68 10.98
CA ASN A 152 5.71 -15.45 10.95
C ASN A 152 4.90 -14.23 10.47
N PHE A 153 3.66 -14.13 10.91
CA PHE A 153 2.70 -13.07 10.55
C PHE A 153 2.33 -13.03 9.06
N ALA A 154 2.56 -14.09 8.31
CA ALA A 154 1.95 -14.25 7.00
C ALA A 154 0.44 -14.40 7.12
N VAL A 155 -0.29 -13.91 6.12
CA VAL A 155 -1.74 -14.06 6.07
C VAL A 155 -2.12 -15.51 5.78
N ASP A 156 -3.09 -16.02 6.52
CA ASP A 156 -3.62 -17.36 6.29
C ASP A 156 -4.74 -17.34 5.24
N TRP A 157 -4.34 -17.34 3.96
CA TRP A 157 -5.28 -17.35 2.83
C TRP A 157 -6.17 -18.60 2.80
N ASP A 158 -5.75 -19.72 3.41
CA ASP A 158 -6.54 -20.95 3.49
C ASP A 158 -7.70 -20.84 4.46
N SER A 159 -7.64 -19.93 5.41
CA SER A 159 -8.72 -19.67 6.35
C SER A 159 -9.88 -18.85 5.76
N VAL A 160 -9.69 -18.28 4.56
CA VAL A 160 -10.72 -17.45 3.89
C VAL A 160 -11.77 -18.36 3.27
N PRO A 161 -13.06 -18.23 3.64
CA PRO A 161 -14.15 -19.05 3.10
C PRO A 161 -14.36 -18.85 1.59
N GLU A 162 -14.83 -19.87 0.90
CA GLU A 162 -15.08 -19.86 -0.54
C GLU A 162 -16.08 -18.77 -0.96
N ASP A 163 -17.13 -18.53 -0.20
CA ASP A 163 -18.14 -17.50 -0.46
C ASP A 163 -17.56 -16.09 -0.32
N VAL A 164 -16.56 -15.89 0.52
CA VAL A 164 -15.79 -14.65 0.62
C VAL A 164 -14.97 -14.45 -0.64
N TRP A 165 -14.25 -15.49 -1.11
CA TRP A 165 -13.47 -15.43 -2.35
C TRP A 165 -14.33 -15.06 -3.55
N GLN A 166 -15.49 -15.65 -3.71
CA GLN A 166 -16.42 -15.40 -4.82
C GLN A 166 -16.87 -13.94 -4.89
N ARG A 167 -16.95 -13.26 -3.75
CA ARG A 167 -17.36 -11.87 -3.63
C ARG A 167 -16.19 -10.88 -3.57
N THR A 168 -14.97 -11.36 -3.40
CA THR A 168 -13.77 -10.51 -3.35
C THR A 168 -13.54 -9.83 -4.69
N ARG A 169 -13.29 -8.51 -4.67
CA ARG A 169 -12.99 -7.70 -5.85
C ARG A 169 -11.65 -6.99 -5.75
N LEU A 170 -11.20 -6.75 -4.53
CA LEU A 170 -9.93 -6.09 -4.25
C LEU A 170 -9.32 -6.74 -3.02
N ILE A 171 -8.01 -6.96 -3.06
CA ILE A 171 -7.19 -7.34 -1.91
C ILE A 171 -6.10 -6.31 -1.73
N TYR A 172 -5.94 -5.83 -0.51
CA TYR A 172 -4.74 -5.11 -0.11
C TYR A 172 -3.73 -6.09 0.49
N VAL A 173 -2.47 -5.93 0.11
CA VAL A 173 -1.34 -6.57 0.76
C VAL A 173 -0.29 -5.51 1.09
N CYS A 174 0.44 -5.69 2.18
CA CYS A 174 1.56 -4.83 2.57
C CYS A 174 2.79 -5.70 2.78
N SER A 175 3.82 -5.50 1.93
CA SER A 175 5.04 -6.29 1.99
C SER A 175 6.27 -5.44 1.63
N PRO A 176 7.16 -5.17 2.60
CA PRO A 176 7.15 -5.56 4.03
C PRO A 176 5.94 -5.02 4.78
N GLY A 177 5.39 -5.82 5.70
CA GLY A 177 4.12 -5.54 6.38
C GLY A 177 4.20 -4.49 7.50
N ASN A 178 3.21 -3.63 7.58
CA ASN A 178 2.99 -2.76 8.73
C ASN A 178 1.81 -3.33 9.57
N PRO A 179 2.00 -3.66 10.86
CA PRO A 179 3.17 -3.39 11.70
C PRO A 179 4.14 -4.58 11.83
N THR A 180 3.92 -5.69 11.16
CA THR A 180 4.57 -6.98 11.46
C THR A 180 6.01 -7.09 10.91
N GLY A 181 6.35 -6.34 9.87
CA GLY A 181 7.62 -6.48 9.15
C GLY A 181 7.72 -7.76 8.31
N ALA A 182 6.65 -8.56 8.21
CA ALA A 182 6.64 -9.77 7.39
C ALA A 182 6.80 -9.44 5.91
N VAL A 183 7.57 -10.27 5.20
CA VAL A 183 7.78 -10.16 3.75
C VAL A 183 7.15 -11.37 3.08
N MET A 184 6.32 -11.14 2.08
CA MET A 184 5.68 -12.21 1.31
C MET A 184 6.74 -13.00 0.53
N SER A 185 6.67 -14.32 0.66
CA SER A 185 7.48 -15.26 -0.11
C SER A 185 6.96 -15.42 -1.56
N LEU A 186 7.78 -16.01 -2.43
CA LEU A 186 7.36 -16.30 -3.81
C LEU A 186 6.15 -17.25 -3.84
N ASP A 187 6.10 -18.23 -2.94
CA ASP A 187 4.98 -19.20 -2.85
C ASP A 187 3.68 -18.51 -2.41
N GLU A 188 3.75 -17.54 -1.50
CA GLU A 188 2.58 -16.75 -1.10
C GLU A 188 2.07 -15.87 -2.25
N TRP A 189 2.97 -15.25 -3.02
CA TRP A 189 2.62 -14.52 -4.23
C TRP A 189 1.98 -15.43 -5.29
N GLN A 190 2.58 -16.62 -5.53
CA GLN A 190 2.00 -17.60 -6.46
C GLN A 190 0.57 -17.94 -6.06
N LYS A 191 0.36 -18.29 -4.79
CA LYS A 191 -0.97 -18.62 -4.27
C LYS A 191 -1.96 -17.47 -4.48
N LEU A 192 -1.55 -16.24 -4.18
CA LEU A 192 -2.42 -15.08 -4.32
C LEU A 192 -2.76 -14.78 -5.79
N PHE A 193 -1.80 -14.97 -6.70
CA PHE A 193 -2.04 -14.85 -8.13
C PHE A 193 -2.99 -15.93 -8.65
N ASP A 194 -2.84 -17.17 -8.22
CA ASP A 194 -3.74 -18.27 -8.60
C ASP A 194 -5.17 -18.00 -8.13
N LEU A 195 -5.34 -17.46 -6.92
CA LEU A 195 -6.63 -17.02 -6.40
C LEU A 195 -7.20 -15.84 -7.20
N SER A 196 -6.35 -14.86 -7.58
CA SER A 196 -6.77 -13.74 -8.41
C SER A 196 -7.23 -14.20 -9.80
N ASP A 197 -6.52 -15.14 -10.40
CA ASP A 197 -6.92 -15.73 -11.70
C ASP A 197 -8.25 -16.48 -11.60
N ARG A 198 -8.46 -17.20 -10.50
CA ARG A 198 -9.69 -17.98 -10.27
C ARG A 198 -10.92 -17.12 -9.99
N TYR A 199 -10.78 -16.05 -9.18
CA TYR A 199 -11.91 -15.26 -8.69
C TYR A 199 -12.02 -13.86 -9.31
N GLY A 200 -10.99 -13.41 -10.03
CA GLY A 200 -11.02 -12.17 -10.82
C GLY A 200 -10.85 -10.88 -10.00
N PHE A 201 -10.25 -10.94 -8.82
CA PHE A 201 -10.00 -9.75 -8.00
C PHE A 201 -8.68 -9.06 -8.37
N VAL A 202 -8.57 -7.78 -8.03
CA VAL A 202 -7.36 -6.97 -8.14
C VAL A 202 -6.54 -7.06 -6.86
N ILE A 203 -5.23 -7.13 -6.99
CA ILE A 203 -4.27 -7.07 -5.89
C ILE A 203 -3.64 -5.68 -5.86
N ALA A 204 -3.80 -4.95 -4.76
CA ALA A 204 -3.10 -3.69 -4.48
C ALA A 204 -1.97 -3.96 -3.48
N SER A 205 -0.74 -3.95 -3.98
CA SER A 205 0.48 -4.18 -3.20
C SER A 205 1.03 -2.87 -2.68
N ASP A 206 0.89 -2.64 -1.38
CA ASP A 206 1.48 -1.52 -0.66
C ASP A 206 2.92 -1.87 -0.27
N GLU A 207 3.89 -1.32 -0.99
CA GLU A 207 5.31 -1.63 -0.84
C GLU A 207 6.13 -0.44 -0.31
N CYS A 208 5.50 0.44 0.47
CA CYS A 208 6.15 1.66 0.96
C CYS A 208 7.39 1.39 1.86
N TYR A 209 7.59 0.18 2.33
CA TYR A 209 8.74 -0.24 3.13
C TYR A 209 9.78 -1.07 2.36
N SER A 210 9.67 -1.19 1.04
CA SER A 210 10.55 -2.03 0.22
C SER A 210 12.04 -1.70 0.32
N GLU A 211 12.38 -0.46 0.67
CA GLU A 211 13.76 0.02 0.82
C GLU A 211 14.22 0.09 2.29
N ILE A 212 13.38 -0.29 3.25
CA ILE A 212 13.70 -0.33 4.67
C ILE A 212 13.92 -1.78 5.10
N TRP A 213 15.11 -2.29 4.87
CA TRP A 213 15.51 -3.67 5.19
C TRP A 213 16.95 -3.71 5.74
N PHE A 214 17.24 -4.73 6.52
CA PHE A 214 18.52 -4.88 7.24
C PHE A 214 19.09 -6.29 7.14
N ARG A 215 18.53 -7.14 6.26
CA ARG A 215 19.06 -8.45 5.92
C ARG A 215 19.92 -8.34 4.66
N ASP A 216 20.70 -9.38 4.35
CA ASP A 216 21.56 -9.41 3.15
C ASP A 216 20.76 -9.42 1.84
N GLN A 217 19.47 -9.78 1.91
CA GLN A 217 18.58 -9.87 0.76
C GLN A 217 17.49 -8.78 0.84
N ALA A 218 17.33 -8.03 -0.25
CA ALA A 218 16.23 -7.09 -0.39
C ALA A 218 14.86 -7.81 -0.40
N PRO A 219 13.79 -7.20 0.12
CA PRO A 219 12.46 -7.76 0.08
C PRO A 219 11.98 -8.01 -1.35
N LEU A 220 11.28 -9.13 -1.55
CA LEU A 220 10.62 -9.44 -2.81
C LEU A 220 9.40 -8.52 -3.00
N GLY A 221 9.32 -7.85 -4.16
CA GLY A 221 8.16 -7.05 -4.54
C GLY A 221 7.15 -7.84 -5.37
N GLY A 222 5.90 -7.36 -5.45
CA GLY A 222 4.83 -8.04 -6.19
C GLY A 222 5.09 -8.12 -7.69
N LEU A 223 5.60 -7.05 -8.32
CA LEU A 223 5.97 -7.07 -9.74
C LEU A 223 7.14 -8.00 -10.03
N GLU A 224 8.13 -8.04 -9.14
CA GLU A 224 9.26 -8.98 -9.24
C GLU A 224 8.77 -10.43 -9.10
N ALA A 225 7.88 -10.71 -8.15
CA ALA A 225 7.27 -12.02 -7.98
C ALA A 225 6.47 -12.42 -9.22
N ALA A 226 5.66 -11.52 -9.77
CA ALA A 226 4.89 -11.75 -10.98
C ALA A 226 5.81 -12.12 -12.16
N GLN A 227 6.89 -11.38 -12.37
CA GLN A 227 7.86 -11.68 -13.43
C GLN A 227 8.54 -13.05 -13.24
N LYS A 228 8.98 -13.37 -12.00
CA LYS A 228 9.58 -14.67 -11.67
C LYS A 228 8.65 -15.84 -11.94
N LEU A 229 7.35 -15.61 -11.84
CA LEU A 229 6.29 -16.58 -12.09
C LEU A 229 5.77 -16.56 -13.54
N GLY A 230 6.43 -15.80 -14.44
CA GLY A 230 6.08 -15.73 -15.85
C GLY A 230 4.88 -14.83 -16.17
N ARG A 231 4.39 -14.03 -15.22
CA ARG A 231 3.25 -13.11 -15.36
C ARG A 231 3.72 -11.72 -15.81
N ASN A 232 4.27 -11.63 -17.01
CA ASN A 232 4.90 -10.41 -17.53
C ASN A 232 3.91 -9.31 -17.95
N ASP A 233 2.62 -9.62 -18.00
CA ASP A 233 1.54 -8.65 -18.26
C ASP A 233 1.06 -7.93 -16.98
N PHE A 234 1.52 -8.37 -15.81
CA PHE A 234 1.14 -7.85 -14.49
C PHE A 234 -0.37 -7.75 -14.27
N ARG A 235 -1.13 -8.62 -14.90
CA ARG A 235 -2.58 -8.63 -14.87
C ARG A 235 -3.09 -8.64 -13.43
N ASN A 236 -4.07 -7.77 -13.12
CA ASN A 236 -4.72 -7.62 -11.84
C ASN A 236 -3.77 -7.28 -10.68
N LEU A 237 -2.58 -6.74 -10.94
CA LEU A 237 -1.62 -6.32 -9.92
C LEU A 237 -1.32 -4.84 -10.05
N LEU A 238 -1.39 -4.14 -8.93
CA LEU A 238 -0.92 -2.76 -8.74
C LEU A 238 0.13 -2.76 -7.62
N MET A 239 1.20 -1.98 -7.80
CA MET A 239 2.24 -1.76 -6.81
C MET A 239 2.37 -0.27 -6.52
#